data_c1a6612d05ed6a59d872e34b80c5ab0a
#
_entry.id   c1a6612d05ed6a59d872e34b80c5ab0a
#
_cell.length_a   1.000
_cell.length_b   1.000
_cell.length_c   1.000
_cell.angle_alpha   90.00
_cell.angle_beta   90.00
_cell.angle_gamma   90.00
#
_symmetry.space_group_name_H-M   'P 1'
#
loop_
_entity.id
_entity.type
_entity.pdbx_description
1 polymer ?
#
loop_
_entity_poly.entity_id
_entity_poly.type
_entity_poly.pdbx_seq_one_letter_code
_entity_poly.pdbx_strand_id
1 'polypeptide(L)'
;MTVPYSNGHGPNGYPAQAPQQPAVPGHSRGNALGAACRGFGITGLVVFALVILGTAVYVLIPRGEHWLELAPIGFIFIAPFFCIPVVVVNIIGLVLGVIALRQTKDRIERGYVVRGMLMNAVPLTLIGLVALLILFIYAFFYLIALF
;
A
#
# COMPACT_ATOMS: atom_id res chain seq x y z
N MET A 1 53.91 -37.41 6.90
CA MET A 1 52.68 -38.18 7.14
C MET A 1 51.67 -37.71 6.11
N THR A 2 51.50 -38.50 5.03
CA THR A 2 50.56 -38.21 3.94
C THR A 2 49.24 -38.90 4.24
N VAL A 3 48.18 -38.15 4.40
CA VAL A 3 46.82 -38.66 4.59
C VAL A 3 46.33 -39.21 3.25
N PRO A 4 45.88 -40.48 3.16
CA PRO A 4 45.36 -41.04 1.93
C PRO A 4 43.99 -40.42 1.60
N TYR A 5 43.90 -39.89 0.37
CA TYR A 5 42.65 -39.41 -0.22
C TYR A 5 41.74 -40.61 -0.48
N SER A 6 40.72 -40.79 0.34
CA SER A 6 39.68 -41.78 0.14
C SER A 6 38.80 -41.35 -1.03
N ASN A 7 38.90 -42.04 -2.17
CA ASN A 7 37.96 -41.90 -3.27
C ASN A 7 36.58 -42.37 -2.81
N GLY A 8 35.71 -41.40 -2.53
CA GLY A 8 34.35 -41.62 -2.01
C GLY A 8 33.42 -42.16 -3.10
N HIS A 9 33.56 -43.45 -3.42
CA HIS A 9 32.50 -44.17 -4.10
C HIS A 9 31.68 -44.87 -3.01
N GLY A 10 30.40 -44.47 -2.89
CA GLY A 10 29.45 -45.18 -2.05
C GLY A 10 29.23 -46.62 -2.57
N PRO A 11 28.74 -47.55 -1.74
CA PRO A 11 28.63 -48.98 -2.04
C PRO A 11 27.80 -49.34 -3.28
N ASN A 12 27.07 -48.38 -3.88
CA ASN A 12 26.24 -48.62 -5.07
C ASN A 12 26.70 -47.89 -6.35
N GLY A 13 27.97 -47.44 -6.41
CA GLY A 13 28.55 -46.90 -7.65
C GLY A 13 27.98 -45.57 -8.15
N TYR A 14 27.06 -44.94 -7.41
CA TYR A 14 26.58 -43.61 -7.75
C TYR A 14 27.55 -42.55 -7.24
N PRO A 15 27.89 -41.51 -8.04
CA PRO A 15 28.68 -40.39 -7.57
C PRO A 15 27.99 -39.78 -6.35
N ALA A 16 28.74 -39.66 -5.24
CA ALA A 16 28.23 -38.99 -4.03
C ALA A 16 27.74 -37.59 -4.43
N GLN A 17 26.45 -37.35 -4.30
CA GLN A 17 25.91 -36.02 -4.50
C GLN A 17 26.61 -35.09 -3.52
N ALA A 18 27.33 -34.10 -4.04
CA ALA A 18 27.88 -33.03 -3.22
C ALA A 18 26.79 -32.52 -2.30
N PRO A 19 27.11 -32.22 -1.02
CA PRO A 19 26.11 -31.64 -0.10
C PRO A 19 25.45 -30.47 -0.81
N GLN A 20 24.16 -30.60 -1.11
CA GLN A 20 23.41 -29.51 -1.66
C GLN A 20 23.48 -28.38 -0.63
N GLN A 21 24.25 -27.34 -0.94
CA GLN A 21 24.20 -26.12 -0.18
C GLN A 21 22.73 -25.75 -0.04
N PRO A 22 22.24 -25.47 1.21
CA PRO A 22 20.88 -25.01 1.39
C PRO A 22 20.69 -23.84 0.44
N ALA A 23 19.75 -24.00 -0.49
CA ALA A 23 19.42 -22.95 -1.46
C ALA A 23 19.14 -21.71 -0.63
N VAL A 24 20.04 -20.72 -0.70
CA VAL A 24 19.80 -19.39 -0.16
C VAL A 24 18.45 -18.99 -0.74
N PRO A 25 17.43 -18.71 0.08
CA PRO A 25 16.13 -18.34 -0.42
C PRO A 25 16.34 -17.15 -1.36
N GLY A 26 16.41 -17.44 -2.66
CA GLY A 26 16.54 -16.42 -3.69
C GLY A 26 15.33 -15.50 -3.47
N HIS A 27 15.59 -14.23 -3.21
CA HIS A 27 14.55 -13.22 -3.16
C HIS A 27 13.81 -13.29 -4.48
N SER A 28 12.71 -14.04 -4.51
CA SER A 28 11.91 -14.15 -5.71
C SER A 28 11.46 -12.73 -6.05
N ARG A 29 11.46 -12.37 -7.32
CA ARG A 29 11.04 -11.04 -7.79
C ARG A 29 9.64 -10.70 -7.25
N GLY A 30 8.82 -11.72 -7.00
CA GLY A 30 7.51 -11.60 -6.34
C GLY A 30 7.60 -11.09 -4.90
N ASN A 31 8.61 -11.50 -4.13
CA ASN A 31 8.82 -11.04 -2.76
C ASN A 31 9.20 -9.55 -2.70
N ALA A 32 10.06 -9.10 -3.61
CA ALA A 32 10.44 -7.68 -3.67
C ALA A 32 9.24 -6.79 -4.02
N LEU A 33 8.42 -7.21 -4.99
CA LEU A 33 7.19 -6.48 -5.38
C LEU A 33 6.13 -6.51 -4.26
N GLY A 34 5.99 -7.63 -3.57
CA GLY A 34 5.09 -7.75 -2.42
C GLY A 34 5.51 -6.85 -1.25
N ALA A 35 6.81 -6.78 -0.96
CA ALA A 35 7.37 -5.87 0.04
C ALA A 35 7.16 -4.40 -0.36
N ALA A 36 7.37 -4.05 -1.62
CA ALA A 36 7.11 -2.71 -2.15
C ALA A 36 5.62 -2.34 -2.02
N CYS A 37 4.70 -3.22 -2.43
CA CYS A 37 3.25 -3.01 -2.29
C CYS A 37 2.87 -2.71 -0.83
N ARG A 38 3.42 -3.46 0.13
CA ARG A 38 3.18 -3.25 1.55
C ARG A 38 3.80 -1.93 2.04
N GLY A 39 4.99 -1.59 1.58
CA GLY A 39 5.65 -0.31 1.88
C GLY A 39 4.78 0.88 1.44
N PHE A 40 4.30 0.86 0.20
CA PHE A 40 3.38 1.88 -0.31
C PHE A 40 2.08 1.93 0.48
N GLY A 41 1.51 0.78 0.89
CA GLY A 41 0.31 0.72 1.72
C GLY A 41 0.50 1.38 3.08
N ILE A 42 1.59 1.10 3.78
CA ILE A 42 1.91 1.72 5.07
C ILE A 42 2.13 3.22 4.89
N THR A 43 2.93 3.63 3.91
CA THR A 43 3.19 5.05 3.61
C THR A 43 1.88 5.78 3.28
N GLY A 44 1.03 5.20 2.45
CA GLY A 44 -0.27 5.75 2.10
C GLY A 44 -1.18 5.95 3.31
N LEU A 45 -1.24 4.97 4.22
CA LEU A 45 -2.01 5.07 5.46
C LEU A 45 -1.46 6.15 6.40
N VAL A 46 -0.14 6.24 6.56
CA VAL A 46 0.49 7.26 7.41
C VAL A 46 0.21 8.65 6.86
N VAL A 47 0.42 8.87 5.56
CA VAL A 47 0.14 10.17 4.93
C VAL A 47 -1.34 10.51 5.04
N PHE A 48 -2.24 9.54 4.83
CA PHE A 48 -3.69 9.74 4.98
C PHE A 48 -4.07 10.12 6.41
N ALA A 49 -3.50 9.45 7.42
CA ALA A 49 -3.71 9.79 8.84
C ALA A 49 -3.22 11.21 9.17
N LEU A 50 -2.06 11.61 8.63
CA LEU A 50 -1.52 12.97 8.79
C LEU A 50 -2.44 14.01 8.14
N VAL A 51 -3.01 13.73 6.98
CA VAL A 51 -3.99 14.61 6.31
C VAL A 51 -5.24 14.77 7.17
N ILE A 52 -5.78 13.69 7.73
CA ILE A 52 -6.94 13.75 8.62
C ILE A 52 -6.61 14.56 9.87
N LEU A 53 -5.47 14.28 10.51
CA LEU A 53 -5.04 14.99 11.70
C LEU A 53 -4.84 16.48 11.43
N GLY A 54 -4.14 16.82 10.33
CA GLY A 54 -3.92 18.21 9.90
C GLY A 54 -5.24 18.94 9.63
N THR A 55 -6.19 18.26 9.00
CA THR A 55 -7.54 18.80 8.77
C THR A 55 -8.29 19.03 10.08
N ALA A 56 -8.25 18.08 11.01
CA ALA A 56 -8.88 18.21 12.30
C ALA A 56 -8.28 19.38 13.10
N VAL A 57 -6.96 19.49 13.13
CA VAL A 57 -6.26 20.63 13.76
C VAL A 57 -6.65 21.95 13.10
N TYR A 58 -6.70 21.98 11.75
CA TYR A 58 -7.10 23.17 11.00
C TYR A 58 -8.51 23.66 11.36
N VAL A 59 -9.45 22.73 11.53
CA VAL A 59 -10.86 23.03 11.85
C VAL A 59 -11.02 23.40 13.33
N LEU A 60 -10.26 22.76 14.22
CA LEU A 60 -10.42 22.93 15.68
C LEU A 60 -9.74 24.19 16.26
N ILE A 61 -8.77 24.78 15.54
CA ILE A 61 -8.08 25.99 16.02
C ILE A 61 -8.89 27.23 15.61
N PRO A 62 -9.57 27.92 16.54
CA PRO A 62 -10.29 29.14 16.23
C PRO A 62 -9.30 30.27 15.89
N ARG A 63 -9.48 30.91 14.74
CA ARG A 63 -8.62 31.99 14.23
C ARG A 63 -9.38 33.31 14.01
N GLY A 64 -10.38 33.60 14.82
CA GLY A 64 -11.18 34.82 14.74
C GLY A 64 -12.66 34.57 14.45
N GLU A 65 -13.48 35.63 14.52
CA GLU A 65 -14.94 35.53 14.47
C GLU A 65 -15.50 34.96 13.16
N HIS A 66 -14.80 35.19 12.03
CA HIS A 66 -15.25 34.72 10.71
C HIS A 66 -14.54 33.44 10.23
N TRP A 67 -13.73 32.78 11.11
CA TRP A 67 -12.96 31.60 10.72
C TRP A 67 -13.84 30.44 10.24
N LEU A 68 -14.96 30.18 10.91
CA LEU A 68 -15.88 29.09 10.54
C LEU A 68 -16.55 29.29 9.17
N GLU A 69 -16.71 30.55 8.73
CA GLU A 69 -17.26 30.87 7.41
C GLU A 69 -16.22 30.65 6.29
N LEU A 70 -14.96 30.96 6.56
CA LEU A 70 -13.87 30.88 5.58
C LEU A 70 -13.19 29.49 5.54
N ALA A 71 -13.27 28.72 6.62
CA ALA A 71 -12.66 27.41 6.75
C ALA A 71 -13.08 26.42 5.63
N PRO A 72 -14.36 26.32 5.22
CA PRO A 72 -14.78 25.44 4.13
C PRO A 72 -14.14 25.83 2.79
N ILE A 73 -14.02 27.14 2.53
CA ILE A 73 -13.43 27.66 1.27
C ILE A 73 -11.94 27.28 1.22
N GLY A 74 -11.20 27.53 2.29
CA GLY A 74 -9.79 27.16 2.38
C GLY A 74 -9.59 25.63 2.23
N PHE A 75 -10.49 24.85 2.82
CA PHE A 75 -10.43 23.40 2.73
C PHE A 75 -10.63 22.88 1.30
N ILE A 76 -11.57 23.44 0.53
CA ILE A 76 -11.82 23.07 -0.87
C ILE A 76 -10.57 23.25 -1.74
N PHE A 77 -9.76 24.27 -1.48
CA PHE A 77 -8.54 24.52 -2.23
C PHE A 77 -7.35 23.69 -1.74
N ILE A 78 -7.24 23.47 -0.44
CA ILE A 78 -6.07 22.78 0.17
C ILE A 78 -6.21 21.26 0.10
N ALA A 79 -7.41 20.71 0.31
CA ALA A 79 -7.63 19.27 0.35
C ALA A 79 -7.16 18.50 -0.90
N PRO A 80 -7.38 18.97 -2.15
CA PRO A 80 -6.91 18.28 -3.34
C PRO A 80 -5.39 18.11 -3.38
N PHE A 81 -4.62 19.12 -2.95
CA PHE A 81 -3.17 19.04 -2.92
C PHE A 81 -2.63 17.92 -2.03
N PHE A 82 -3.32 17.61 -0.95
CA PHE A 82 -2.96 16.51 -0.06
C PHE A 82 -3.56 15.17 -0.48
N CYS A 83 -4.76 15.17 -1.06
CA CYS A 83 -5.42 13.94 -1.50
C CYS A 83 -4.77 13.36 -2.76
N ILE A 84 -4.32 14.18 -3.71
CA ILE A 84 -3.72 13.71 -4.96
C ILE A 84 -2.50 12.81 -4.72
N PRO A 85 -1.48 13.20 -3.92
CA PRO A 85 -0.36 12.32 -3.62
C PRO A 85 -0.77 11.01 -2.95
N VAL A 86 -1.73 11.05 -2.02
CA VAL A 86 -2.25 9.84 -1.36
C VAL A 86 -2.87 8.90 -2.38
N VAL A 87 -3.71 9.40 -3.28
CA VAL A 87 -4.35 8.61 -4.34
C VAL A 87 -3.30 7.99 -5.26
N VAL A 88 -2.33 8.77 -5.73
CA VAL A 88 -1.27 8.30 -6.64
C VAL A 88 -0.45 7.18 -5.99
N VAL A 89 0.03 7.38 -4.75
CA VAL A 89 0.83 6.39 -4.02
C VAL A 89 0.05 5.09 -3.84
N ASN A 90 -1.23 5.17 -3.45
CA ASN A 90 -2.05 3.98 -3.24
C ASN A 90 -2.42 3.26 -4.54
N ILE A 91 -2.63 3.98 -5.66
CA ILE A 91 -2.84 3.36 -6.98
C ILE A 91 -1.58 2.60 -7.41
N ILE A 92 -0.40 3.21 -7.28
CA ILE A 92 0.87 2.54 -7.59
C ILE A 92 1.02 1.27 -6.73
N GLY A 93 0.75 1.36 -5.43
CA GLY A 93 0.78 0.22 -4.53
C GLY A 93 -0.18 -0.91 -4.94
N LEU A 94 -1.40 -0.59 -5.39
CA LEU A 94 -2.36 -1.57 -5.91
C LEU A 94 -1.86 -2.24 -7.19
N VAL A 95 -1.34 -1.47 -8.14
CA VAL A 95 -0.80 -2.01 -9.40
C VAL A 95 0.36 -2.98 -9.11
N LEU A 96 1.30 -2.58 -8.24
CA LEU A 96 2.39 -3.46 -7.82
C LEU A 96 1.87 -4.73 -7.12
N GLY A 97 0.83 -4.61 -6.31
CA GLY A 97 0.18 -5.72 -5.65
C GLY A 97 -0.43 -6.72 -6.66
N VAL A 98 -1.12 -6.25 -7.70
CA VAL A 98 -1.67 -7.10 -8.75
C VAL A 98 -0.56 -7.83 -9.52
N ILE A 99 0.53 -7.12 -9.84
CA ILE A 99 1.68 -7.74 -10.52
C ILE A 99 2.33 -8.79 -9.61
N ALA A 100 2.53 -8.48 -8.33
CA ALA A 100 3.08 -9.41 -7.35
C ALA A 100 2.21 -10.66 -7.20
N LEU A 101 0.88 -10.53 -7.13
CA LEU A 101 -0.05 -11.66 -7.06
C LEU A 101 0.07 -12.62 -8.26
N ARG A 102 0.32 -12.09 -9.46
CA ARG A 102 0.51 -12.92 -10.66
C ARG A 102 1.84 -13.68 -10.65
N GLN A 103 2.85 -13.15 -9.98
CA GLN A 103 4.20 -13.76 -9.93
C GLN A 103 4.39 -14.69 -8.73
N THR A 104 3.57 -14.54 -7.67
CA THR A 104 3.69 -15.31 -6.44
C THR A 104 2.91 -16.60 -6.52
N LYS A 105 3.61 -17.73 -6.45
CA LYS A 105 3.04 -19.08 -6.46
C LYS A 105 2.76 -19.61 -5.04
N ASP A 106 3.50 -19.13 -4.05
CA ASP A 106 3.40 -19.57 -2.66
C ASP A 106 2.17 -18.96 -1.98
N ARG A 107 1.43 -19.80 -1.25
CA ARG A 107 0.20 -19.44 -0.55
C ARG A 107 0.45 -18.44 0.58
N ILE A 108 1.58 -18.56 1.28
CA ILE A 108 1.93 -17.68 2.41
C ILE A 108 2.31 -16.30 1.88
N GLU A 109 3.17 -16.24 0.86
CA GLU A 109 3.56 -14.98 0.22
C GLU A 109 2.36 -14.25 -0.38
N ARG A 110 1.44 -14.99 -0.99
CA ARG A 110 0.20 -14.44 -1.54
C ARG A 110 -0.65 -13.74 -0.46
N GLY A 111 -0.70 -14.30 0.76
CA GLY A 111 -1.37 -13.66 1.89
C GLY A 111 -0.76 -12.30 2.27
N TYR A 112 0.56 -12.17 2.23
CA TYR A 112 1.24 -10.90 2.50
C TYR A 112 0.94 -9.84 1.43
N VAL A 113 0.92 -10.22 0.16
CA VAL A 113 0.59 -9.31 -0.95
C VAL A 113 -0.85 -8.82 -0.85
N VAL A 114 -1.80 -9.72 -0.55
CA VAL A 114 -3.23 -9.36 -0.37
C VAL A 114 -3.40 -8.37 0.77
N ARG A 115 -2.72 -8.55 1.90
CA ARG A 115 -2.76 -7.58 3.01
C ARG A 115 -2.20 -6.21 2.59
N GLY A 116 -1.10 -6.18 1.83
CA GLY A 116 -0.55 -4.94 1.28
C GLY A 116 -1.54 -4.23 0.34
N MET A 117 -2.23 -4.97 -0.54
CA MET A 117 -3.26 -4.43 -1.41
C MET A 117 -4.45 -3.87 -0.61
N LEU A 118 -4.89 -4.57 0.44
CA LEU A 118 -5.97 -4.09 1.30
C LEU A 118 -5.60 -2.76 1.98
N MET A 119 -4.36 -2.64 2.47
CA MET A 119 -3.86 -1.38 3.06
C MET A 119 -3.87 -0.22 2.07
N ASN A 120 -3.60 -0.47 0.78
CA ASN A 120 -3.69 0.55 -0.27
C ASN A 120 -5.15 0.86 -0.67
N ALA A 121 -6.05 -0.14 -0.61
CA ALA A 121 -7.45 0.03 -0.99
C ALA A 121 -8.24 0.86 0.04
N VAL A 122 -7.92 0.73 1.35
CA VAL A 122 -8.65 1.42 2.42
C VAL A 122 -8.66 2.96 2.26
N PRO A 123 -7.52 3.66 2.08
CA PRO A 123 -7.53 5.10 1.87
C PRO A 123 -8.30 5.51 0.61
N LEU A 124 -8.16 4.75 -0.48
CA LEU A 124 -8.86 5.03 -1.74
C LEU A 124 -10.38 4.91 -1.60
N THR A 125 -10.86 3.85 -0.94
CA THR A 125 -12.29 3.68 -0.69
C THR A 125 -12.85 4.76 0.22
N LEU A 126 -12.13 5.17 1.25
CA LEU A 126 -12.56 6.26 2.12
C LEU A 126 -12.63 7.59 1.38
N ILE A 127 -11.60 7.93 0.59
CA ILE A 127 -11.59 9.16 -0.23
C ILE A 127 -12.74 9.12 -1.23
N GLY A 128 -12.94 7.97 -1.92
CA GLY A 128 -14.03 7.79 -2.87
C GLY A 128 -15.42 7.95 -2.23
N LEU A 129 -15.60 7.38 -1.02
CA LEU A 129 -16.86 7.51 -0.28
C LEU A 129 -17.16 8.97 0.11
N VAL A 130 -16.15 9.69 0.60
CA VAL A 130 -16.28 11.11 0.96
C VAL A 130 -16.58 11.95 -0.29
N ALA A 131 -15.90 11.71 -1.40
CA ALA A 131 -16.16 12.40 -2.66
C ALA A 131 -17.59 12.15 -3.16
N LEU A 132 -18.08 10.91 -3.08
CA LEU A 132 -19.43 10.54 -3.45
C LEU A 132 -20.48 11.20 -2.54
N LEU A 133 -20.23 11.28 -1.23
CA LEU A 133 -21.09 11.97 -0.28
C LEU A 133 -21.18 13.46 -0.61
N ILE A 134 -20.05 14.11 -0.88
CA ILE A 134 -20.01 15.51 -1.27
C ILE A 134 -20.82 15.73 -2.56
N LEU A 135 -20.62 14.89 -3.58
CA LEU A 135 -21.36 14.97 -4.84
C LEU A 135 -22.87 14.83 -4.61
N PHE A 136 -23.27 13.89 -3.74
CA PHE A 136 -24.67 13.68 -3.39
C PHE A 136 -25.28 14.92 -2.72
N ILE A 137 -24.57 15.55 -1.79
CA ILE A 137 -24.99 16.78 -1.11
C ILE A 137 -25.17 17.91 -2.14
N TYR A 138 -24.20 18.10 -3.05
CA TYR A 138 -24.30 19.11 -4.09
C TYR A 138 -25.49 18.84 -5.03
N ALA A 139 -25.69 17.61 -5.46
CA ALA A 139 -26.81 17.24 -6.32
C ALA A 139 -28.15 17.49 -5.63
N PHE A 140 -28.24 17.19 -4.33
CA PHE A 140 -29.44 17.45 -3.53
C PHE A 140 -29.76 18.94 -3.42
N PHE A 141 -28.77 19.78 -3.11
CA PHE A 141 -28.98 21.24 -3.05
C PHE A 141 -29.30 21.82 -4.42
N TYR A 142 -28.67 21.33 -5.48
CA TYR A 142 -28.99 21.74 -6.85
C TYR A 142 -30.43 21.41 -7.22
N LEU A 143 -30.91 20.24 -6.84
CA LEU A 143 -32.30 19.81 -7.07
C LEU A 143 -33.28 20.70 -6.33
N ILE A 144 -33.01 21.06 -5.05
CA ILE A 144 -33.86 21.98 -4.27
C ILE A 144 -33.88 23.37 -4.90
N ALA A 145 -32.78 23.87 -5.43
CA ALA A 145 -32.70 25.17 -6.06
C ALA A 145 -33.45 25.26 -7.40
N LEU A 146 -33.79 24.11 -8.01
CA LEU A 146 -34.46 24.00 -9.30
C LEU A 146 -35.99 24.00 -9.14
N PHE A 147 -36.50 23.69 -7.92
CA PHE A 147 -37.90 23.65 -7.55
C PHE A 147 -38.29 24.80 -6.60
#